data_804db7411bc152bdd86d72d40e96e0ea
#
_entry.id   804db7411bc152bdd86d72d40e96e0ea
#
_cell.length_a   1.000
_cell.length_b   1.000
_cell.length_c   1.000
_cell.angle_alpha   90.00
_cell.angle_beta   90.00
_cell.angle_gamma   90.00
#
_symmetry.space_group_name_H-M   'P 1'
#
loop_
_entity.id
_entity.type
_entity.pdbx_description
1 polymer ?
#
loop_
_entity_poly.entity_id
_entity_poly.type
_entity_poly.pdbx_seq_one_letter_code
_entity_poly.pdbx_strand_id
1 'polypeptide(L)'
;MKKKSRIMGIKAKILLSISIVVIGICLVMGINSFQRMEYVMVETGVEEAGMVAEIAQKMVDGDMVKAIVPGSVETEEYQTLLAIMRNMQKSFGIAYMYTLYTDGKQVYYGVDTDESDGQMQPGDIFETPYEELENVFKGNTYVQDYIDSTEDGDLVTVYKPVLDSEGRVSAILGCDYDASHVVYELN
;
A
#
# COMPACT_ATOMS: atom_id res chain seq x y z
N MET A 1 -25.05 -21.80 57.73
CA MET A 1 -25.09 -22.75 56.58
C MET A 1 -23.67 -22.97 56.07
N LYS A 2 -23.06 -24.16 56.27
CA LYS A 2 -21.72 -24.49 55.75
C LYS A 2 -21.82 -24.86 54.27
N LYS A 3 -21.19 -24.08 53.37
CA LYS A 3 -21.11 -24.35 51.94
C LYS A 3 -20.23 -25.60 51.75
N LYS A 4 -20.85 -26.75 51.39
CA LYS A 4 -20.15 -28.01 51.10
C LYS A 4 -19.29 -27.83 49.85
N SER A 5 -18.00 -27.70 50.00
CA SER A 5 -17.05 -27.68 48.86
C SER A 5 -17.15 -29.04 48.16
N ARG A 6 -17.67 -29.03 46.92
CA ARG A 6 -17.78 -30.21 46.06
C ARG A 6 -16.41 -30.51 45.49
N ILE A 7 -15.68 -31.45 46.09
CA ILE A 7 -14.39 -31.92 45.60
C ILE A 7 -14.64 -32.63 44.28
N MET A 8 -14.06 -32.10 43.19
CA MET A 8 -14.13 -32.72 41.84
C MET A 8 -13.46 -34.08 41.87
N GLY A 9 -14.12 -35.11 41.30
CA GLY A 9 -13.57 -36.45 41.15
C GLY A 9 -12.33 -36.46 40.21
N ILE A 10 -11.49 -37.49 40.36
CA ILE A 10 -10.21 -37.62 39.59
C ILE A 10 -10.45 -37.53 38.08
N LYS A 11 -11.49 -38.17 37.55
CA LYS A 11 -11.85 -38.11 36.12
C LYS A 11 -12.09 -36.68 35.64
N ALA A 12 -12.82 -35.88 36.46
CA ALA A 12 -13.10 -34.47 36.10
C ALA A 12 -11.83 -33.59 36.16
N LYS A 13 -10.91 -33.86 37.07
CA LYS A 13 -9.62 -33.16 37.14
C LYS A 13 -8.75 -33.45 35.90
N ILE A 14 -8.67 -34.72 35.47
CA ILE A 14 -7.94 -35.13 34.28
C ILE A 14 -8.54 -34.47 33.04
N LEU A 15 -9.87 -34.53 32.88
CA LEU A 15 -10.58 -33.90 31.76
C LEU A 15 -10.32 -32.40 31.70
N LEU A 16 -10.41 -31.72 32.86
CA LEU A 16 -10.12 -30.28 32.93
C LEU A 16 -8.68 -29.95 32.55
N SER A 17 -7.69 -30.74 33.00
CA SER A 17 -6.31 -30.52 32.66
C SER A 17 -6.06 -30.67 31.16
N ILE A 18 -6.60 -31.71 30.52
CA ILE A 18 -6.51 -31.94 29.09
C ILE A 18 -7.18 -30.79 28.31
N SER A 19 -8.38 -30.36 28.74
CA SER A 19 -9.08 -29.24 28.10
C SER A 19 -8.29 -27.95 28.17
N ILE A 20 -7.64 -27.64 29.28
CA ILE A 20 -6.79 -26.44 29.42
C ILE A 20 -5.61 -26.49 28.45
N VAL A 21 -4.95 -27.65 28.35
CA VAL A 21 -3.83 -27.83 27.43
C VAL A 21 -4.27 -27.68 25.97
N VAL A 22 -5.39 -28.30 25.58
CA VAL A 22 -5.93 -28.20 24.23
C VAL A 22 -6.30 -26.75 23.88
N ILE A 23 -6.99 -26.06 24.79
CA ILE A 23 -7.33 -24.65 24.61
C ILE A 23 -6.07 -23.79 24.48
N GLY A 24 -5.06 -24.02 25.30
CA GLY A 24 -3.78 -23.33 25.21
C GLY A 24 -3.08 -23.53 23.87
N ILE A 25 -3.06 -24.77 23.35
CA ILE A 25 -2.49 -25.06 22.02
C ILE A 25 -3.30 -24.34 20.92
N CYS A 26 -4.63 -24.41 20.97
CA CYS A 26 -5.49 -23.75 19.99
C CYS A 26 -5.28 -22.22 19.97
N LEU A 27 -5.15 -21.59 21.15
CA LEU A 27 -4.88 -20.16 21.26
C LEU A 27 -3.51 -19.79 20.65
N VAL A 28 -2.46 -20.55 20.97
CA VAL A 28 -1.12 -20.32 20.41
C VAL A 28 -1.14 -20.49 18.89
N MET A 29 -1.77 -21.55 18.38
CA MET A 29 -1.88 -21.78 16.94
C MET A 29 -2.72 -20.70 16.27
N GLY A 30 -3.81 -20.26 16.88
CA GLY A 30 -4.65 -19.17 16.35
C GLY A 30 -3.88 -17.86 16.22
N ILE A 31 -3.16 -17.45 17.27
CA ILE A 31 -2.34 -16.22 17.25
C ILE A 31 -1.26 -16.31 16.17
N ASN A 32 -0.54 -17.44 16.09
CA ASN A 32 0.50 -17.61 15.07
C ASN A 32 -0.05 -17.61 13.64
N SER A 33 -1.23 -18.24 13.42
CA SER A 33 -1.88 -18.24 12.10
C SER A 33 -2.32 -16.84 11.69
N PHE A 34 -2.85 -16.07 12.64
CA PHE A 34 -3.27 -14.69 12.43
C PHE A 34 -2.09 -13.80 11.99
N GLN A 35 -1.00 -13.79 12.75
CA GLN A 35 0.21 -13.01 12.42
C GLN A 35 0.82 -13.40 11.07
N ARG A 36 0.76 -14.69 10.72
CA ARG A 36 1.28 -15.18 9.45
C ARG A 36 0.41 -14.76 8.27
N MET A 37 -0.90 -14.68 8.46
CA MET A 37 -1.84 -14.25 7.43
C MET A 37 -1.63 -12.78 7.09
N GLU A 38 -1.54 -11.90 8.08
CA GLU A 38 -1.22 -10.48 7.89
C GLU A 38 0.07 -10.30 7.07
N TYR A 39 1.16 -10.99 7.48
CA TYR A 39 2.44 -10.94 6.76
C TYR A 39 2.33 -11.37 5.28
N VAL A 40 1.67 -12.51 5.00
CA VAL A 40 1.50 -13.03 3.63
C VAL A 40 0.70 -12.07 2.75
N MET A 41 -0.27 -11.39 3.31
CA MET A 41 -1.14 -10.49 2.54
C MET A 41 -0.43 -9.17 2.22
N VAL A 42 0.33 -8.60 3.17
CA VAL A 42 1.21 -7.47 2.89
C VAL A 42 2.22 -7.83 1.80
N GLU A 43 2.88 -9.00 1.91
CA GLU A 43 3.84 -9.47 0.92
C GLU A 43 3.20 -9.60 -0.48
N THR A 44 1.98 -10.16 -0.57
CA THR A 44 1.25 -10.28 -1.85
C THR A 44 0.91 -8.89 -2.43
N GLY A 45 0.42 -7.97 -1.61
CA GLY A 45 0.11 -6.61 -2.03
C GLY A 45 1.34 -5.85 -2.54
N VAL A 46 2.46 -5.99 -1.83
CA VAL A 46 3.75 -5.43 -2.23
C VAL A 46 4.23 -6.01 -3.57
N GLU A 47 4.10 -7.33 -3.78
CA GLU A 47 4.49 -7.97 -5.04
C GLU A 47 3.62 -7.49 -6.20
N GLU A 48 2.30 -7.41 -6.03
CA GLU A 48 1.37 -6.93 -7.07
C GLU A 48 1.61 -5.45 -7.40
N ALA A 49 1.66 -4.58 -6.40
CA ALA A 49 1.98 -3.17 -6.58
C ALA A 49 3.35 -2.98 -7.25
N GLY A 50 4.35 -3.78 -6.82
CA GLY A 50 5.70 -3.77 -7.39
C GLY A 50 5.75 -4.17 -8.86
N MET A 51 4.99 -5.21 -9.28
CA MET A 51 4.89 -5.62 -10.68
C MET A 51 4.25 -4.55 -11.55
N VAL A 52 3.15 -3.98 -11.11
CA VAL A 52 2.46 -2.91 -11.85
C VAL A 52 3.35 -1.68 -11.94
N ALA A 53 3.99 -1.26 -10.85
CA ALA A 53 4.90 -0.13 -10.84
C ALA A 53 6.09 -0.34 -11.80
N GLU A 54 6.60 -1.57 -11.96
CA GLU A 54 7.67 -1.87 -12.91
C GLU A 54 7.20 -1.81 -14.38
N ILE A 55 6.00 -2.26 -14.66
CA ILE A 55 5.40 -2.15 -15.99
C ILE A 55 5.13 -0.68 -16.30
N ALA A 56 4.51 0.03 -15.36
CA ALA A 56 4.17 1.44 -15.49
C ALA A 56 5.43 2.31 -15.69
N GLN A 57 6.50 2.05 -14.97
CA GLN A 57 7.78 2.74 -15.13
C GLN A 57 8.30 2.68 -16.58
N LYS A 58 8.02 1.58 -17.29
CA LYS A 58 8.44 1.40 -18.70
C LYS A 58 7.45 2.01 -19.70
N MET A 59 6.19 2.22 -19.29
CA MET A 59 5.12 2.76 -20.15
C MET A 59 4.91 4.26 -19.95
N VAL A 60 5.29 4.80 -18.79
CA VAL A 60 5.22 6.22 -18.49
C VAL A 60 6.44 6.92 -19.05
N ASP A 61 6.20 7.81 -20.02
CA ASP A 61 7.27 8.62 -20.63
C ASP A 61 7.69 9.73 -19.67
N GLY A 62 8.93 9.65 -19.17
CA GLY A 62 9.48 10.62 -18.24
C GLY A 62 9.66 12.03 -18.81
N ASP A 63 9.79 12.18 -20.12
CA ASP A 63 9.84 13.49 -20.76
C ASP A 63 8.44 14.13 -20.79
N MET A 64 7.37 13.34 -20.97
CA MET A 64 5.99 13.81 -20.84
C MET A 64 5.67 14.21 -19.39
N VAL A 65 6.12 13.41 -18.40
CA VAL A 65 5.90 13.75 -16.98
C VAL A 65 6.50 15.10 -16.60
N LYS A 66 7.66 15.47 -17.16
CA LYS A 66 8.27 16.80 -16.94
C LYS A 66 7.41 17.97 -17.39
N ALA A 67 6.53 17.76 -18.37
CA ALA A 67 5.62 18.79 -18.86
C ALA A 67 4.42 19.02 -17.91
N ILE A 68 4.23 18.11 -16.92
CA ILE A 68 3.13 18.21 -15.96
C ILE A 68 3.49 19.22 -14.87
N VAL A 69 2.83 20.34 -14.90
CA VAL A 69 2.98 21.48 -13.97
C VAL A 69 1.59 21.96 -13.51
N PRO A 70 1.49 22.80 -12.49
CA PRO A 70 0.20 23.39 -12.10
C PRO A 70 -0.54 23.99 -13.30
N GLY A 71 -1.79 23.57 -13.50
CA GLY A 71 -2.64 24.03 -14.61
C GLY A 71 -2.52 23.21 -15.91
N SER A 72 -1.74 22.13 -15.96
CA SER A 72 -1.57 21.30 -17.17
C SER A 72 -2.69 20.27 -17.40
N VAL A 73 -3.76 20.26 -16.63
CA VAL A 73 -4.84 19.26 -16.70
C VAL A 73 -5.46 19.13 -18.12
N GLU A 74 -5.56 20.23 -18.86
CA GLU A 74 -6.12 20.26 -20.23
C GLU A 74 -5.08 19.95 -21.31
N THR A 75 -3.79 19.69 -20.96
CA THR A 75 -2.76 19.39 -21.95
C THR A 75 -2.87 17.97 -22.48
N GLU A 76 -2.38 17.73 -23.70
CA GLU A 76 -2.36 16.41 -24.34
C GLU A 76 -1.49 15.43 -23.55
N GLU A 77 -0.35 15.90 -23.03
CA GLU A 77 0.57 15.12 -22.24
C GLU A 77 -0.09 14.62 -20.95
N TYR A 78 -0.77 15.49 -20.21
CA TYR A 78 -1.50 15.11 -19.00
C TYR A 78 -2.60 14.09 -19.29
N GLN A 79 -3.45 14.35 -20.28
CA GLN A 79 -4.57 13.48 -20.62
C GLN A 79 -4.09 12.12 -21.13
N THR A 80 -3.00 12.08 -21.87
CA THR A 80 -2.38 10.82 -22.35
C THR A 80 -1.84 10.01 -21.18
N LEU A 81 -1.06 10.61 -20.29
CA LEU A 81 -0.53 9.93 -19.09
C LEU A 81 -1.64 9.43 -18.20
N LEU A 82 -2.64 10.25 -17.92
CA LEU A 82 -3.80 9.88 -17.10
C LEU A 82 -4.53 8.67 -17.69
N ALA A 83 -4.75 8.65 -19.02
CA ALA A 83 -5.42 7.54 -19.69
C ALA A 83 -4.62 6.25 -19.61
N ILE A 84 -3.30 6.30 -19.81
CA ILE A 84 -2.38 5.15 -19.68
C ILE A 84 -2.42 4.61 -18.25
N MET A 85 -2.27 5.48 -17.25
CA MET A 85 -2.21 5.10 -15.84
C MET A 85 -3.55 4.53 -15.36
N ARG A 86 -4.69 5.12 -15.74
CA ARG A 86 -6.03 4.59 -15.43
C ARG A 86 -6.29 3.23 -16.06
N ASN A 87 -5.83 3.00 -17.28
CA ASN A 87 -5.92 1.69 -17.93
C ASN A 87 -5.11 0.63 -17.18
N MET A 88 -3.91 0.96 -16.73
CA MET A 88 -3.10 0.04 -15.93
C MET A 88 -3.73 -0.23 -14.57
N GLN A 89 -4.16 0.80 -13.85
CA GLN A 89 -4.86 0.69 -12.58
C GLN A 89 -6.04 -0.30 -12.68
N LYS A 90 -6.93 -0.10 -13.67
CA LYS A 90 -8.10 -0.97 -13.88
C LYS A 90 -7.72 -2.40 -14.30
N SER A 91 -6.68 -2.57 -15.11
CA SER A 91 -6.26 -3.87 -15.62
C SER A 91 -5.61 -4.75 -14.55
N PHE A 92 -4.93 -4.15 -13.58
CA PHE A 92 -4.18 -4.85 -12.54
C PHE A 92 -4.83 -4.76 -11.15
N GLY A 93 -5.98 -4.07 -11.02
CA GLY A 93 -6.70 -3.97 -9.74
C GLY A 93 -5.96 -3.17 -8.66
N ILE A 94 -5.09 -2.25 -9.04
CA ILE A 94 -4.40 -1.34 -8.12
C ILE A 94 -5.39 -0.26 -7.65
N ALA A 95 -5.39 0.09 -6.37
CA ALA A 95 -6.30 1.07 -5.80
C ALA A 95 -6.03 2.47 -6.37
N TYR A 96 -4.79 2.96 -6.28
CA TYR A 96 -4.38 4.27 -6.78
C TYR A 96 -3.04 4.20 -7.50
N MET A 97 -2.89 5.02 -8.56
CA MET A 97 -1.62 5.27 -9.23
C MET A 97 -1.45 6.77 -9.40
N TYR A 98 -0.29 7.27 -9.08
CA TYR A 98 -0.01 8.70 -9.20
C TYR A 98 1.47 8.96 -9.48
N THR A 99 1.75 10.13 -10.02
CA THR A 99 3.13 10.61 -10.17
C THR A 99 3.41 11.74 -9.20
N LEU A 100 4.63 11.78 -8.67
CA LEU A 100 5.11 12.81 -7.76
C LEU A 100 6.36 13.46 -8.33
N TYR A 101 6.46 14.78 -8.20
CA TYR A 101 7.65 15.54 -8.52
C TYR A 101 8.08 16.45 -7.36
N THR A 102 9.27 17.03 -7.43
CA THR A 102 9.82 17.84 -6.35
C THR A 102 10.59 19.05 -6.85
N ASP A 103 10.62 20.10 -6.04
CA ASP A 103 11.53 21.26 -6.19
C ASP A 103 12.80 21.11 -5.32
N GLY A 104 12.99 19.95 -4.68
CA GLY A 104 14.09 19.65 -3.76
C GLY A 104 13.82 20.01 -2.31
N LYS A 105 12.60 20.49 -1.98
CA LYS A 105 12.16 20.83 -0.62
C LYS A 105 10.77 20.28 -0.31
N GLN A 106 9.88 20.34 -1.29
CA GLN A 106 8.51 19.90 -1.20
C GLN A 106 8.24 18.87 -2.30
N VAL A 107 7.32 17.95 -2.05
CA VAL A 107 6.81 16.99 -3.01
C VAL A 107 5.41 17.40 -3.45
N TYR A 108 5.13 17.25 -4.72
CA TYR A 108 3.88 17.64 -5.35
C TYR A 108 3.31 16.52 -6.19
N TYR A 109 1.98 16.45 -6.29
CA TYR A 109 1.30 15.59 -7.24
C TYR A 109 1.53 16.07 -8.68
N GLY A 110 1.74 15.12 -9.59
CA GLY A 110 1.69 15.33 -11.03
C GLY A 110 0.38 14.82 -11.60
N VAL A 111 0.33 13.56 -12.04
CA VAL A 111 -0.90 12.90 -12.48
C VAL A 111 -1.43 12.05 -11.33
N ASP A 112 -2.73 12.11 -11.08
CA ASP A 112 -3.43 11.26 -10.12
C ASP A 112 -4.59 10.54 -10.81
N THR A 113 -4.69 9.21 -10.63
CA THR A 113 -5.70 8.37 -11.27
C THR A 113 -7.03 8.31 -10.53
N ASP A 114 -7.14 8.87 -9.34
CA ASP A 114 -8.40 8.90 -8.60
C ASP A 114 -9.52 9.47 -9.48
N GLU A 115 -10.72 8.87 -9.41
CA GLU A 115 -11.92 9.28 -10.15
C GLU A 115 -12.96 9.91 -9.20
N SER A 116 -12.63 10.09 -7.91
CA SER A 116 -13.49 10.72 -6.90
C SER A 116 -13.33 12.24 -6.87
N ASP A 117 -14.12 12.89 -6.02
CA ASP A 117 -13.96 14.32 -5.74
C ASP A 117 -12.64 14.64 -4.98
N GLY A 118 -11.93 13.60 -4.52
CA GLY A 118 -10.62 13.69 -3.85
C GLY A 118 -9.43 13.73 -4.80
N GLN A 119 -9.64 13.64 -6.13
CA GLN A 119 -8.54 13.65 -7.10
C GLN A 119 -7.61 14.85 -6.92
N MET A 120 -6.34 14.58 -6.71
CA MET A 120 -5.31 15.61 -6.57
C MET A 120 -4.93 16.20 -7.93
N GLN A 121 -4.66 17.49 -7.93
CA GLN A 121 -4.30 18.24 -9.13
C GLN A 121 -2.79 18.43 -9.24
N PRO A 122 -2.24 18.61 -10.48
CA PRO A 122 -0.84 18.94 -10.66
C PRO A 122 -0.44 20.17 -9.85
N GLY A 123 0.50 19.99 -8.91
CA GLY A 123 0.98 21.02 -8.00
C GLY A 123 0.38 21.00 -6.60
N ASP A 124 -0.60 20.15 -6.34
CA ASP A 124 -1.06 19.92 -4.97
C ASP A 124 0.06 19.29 -4.13
N ILE A 125 0.14 19.70 -2.88
CA ILE A 125 1.21 19.24 -1.98
C ILE A 125 0.96 17.78 -1.59
N PHE A 126 1.99 16.95 -1.74
CA PHE A 126 2.02 15.61 -1.19
C PHE A 126 2.45 15.65 0.27
N GLU A 127 1.74 14.93 1.15
CA GLU A 127 1.91 15.05 2.61
C GLU A 127 3.24 14.51 3.13
N THR A 128 3.78 13.45 2.46
CA THR A 128 5.06 12.86 2.86
C THR A 128 6.21 13.84 2.58
N PRO A 129 7.05 14.13 3.59
CA PRO A 129 8.20 15.03 3.43
C PRO A 129 9.19 14.54 2.37
N TYR A 130 9.85 15.50 1.70
CA TYR A 130 10.87 15.19 0.68
C TYR A 130 11.97 14.25 1.21
N GLU A 131 12.39 14.41 2.45
CA GLU A 131 13.45 13.62 3.07
C GLU A 131 13.16 12.13 3.10
N GLU A 132 11.90 11.73 3.21
CA GLU A 132 11.47 10.33 3.21
C GLU A 132 11.51 9.72 1.80
N LEU A 133 11.27 10.53 0.76
CA LEU A 133 11.26 10.13 -0.64
C LEU A 133 12.57 10.45 -1.38
N GLU A 134 13.53 11.11 -0.71
CA GLU A 134 14.80 11.53 -1.32
C GLU A 134 15.53 10.39 -2.02
N ASN A 135 15.53 9.19 -1.41
CA ASN A 135 16.17 8.02 -1.99
C ASN A 135 15.50 7.56 -3.29
N VAL A 136 14.18 7.73 -3.42
CA VAL A 136 13.44 7.38 -4.65
C VAL A 136 13.75 8.40 -5.74
N PHE A 137 13.80 9.69 -5.40
CA PHE A 137 14.26 10.74 -6.33
C PHE A 137 15.73 10.57 -6.75
N LYS A 138 16.53 9.82 -5.99
CA LYS A 138 17.90 9.42 -6.37
C LYS A 138 17.96 8.14 -7.22
N GLY A 139 16.82 7.55 -7.59
CA GLY A 139 16.74 6.40 -8.50
C GLY A 139 16.56 5.04 -7.81
N ASN A 140 16.34 4.99 -6.50
CA ASN A 140 16.04 3.74 -5.79
C ASN A 140 14.53 3.44 -5.77
N THR A 141 14.16 2.18 -5.57
CA THR A 141 12.77 1.79 -5.30
C THR A 141 12.52 1.85 -3.79
N TYR A 142 11.37 2.36 -3.38
CA TYR A 142 10.83 2.21 -2.04
C TYR A 142 9.67 1.21 -2.05
N VAL A 143 9.65 0.35 -1.05
CA VAL A 143 8.60 -0.66 -0.85
C VAL A 143 8.18 -0.58 0.60
N GLN A 144 6.89 -0.31 0.82
CA GLN A 144 6.30 -0.28 2.16
C GLN A 144 6.09 -1.71 2.66
N ASP A 145 6.50 -2.00 3.88
CA ASP A 145 6.44 -3.33 4.51
C ASP A 145 5.36 -3.43 5.61
N TYR A 146 4.46 -2.46 5.67
CA TYR A 146 3.32 -2.40 6.61
C TYR A 146 2.07 -1.89 5.88
N ILE A 147 0.89 -2.15 6.48
CA ILE A 147 -0.37 -1.58 6.01
C ILE A 147 -0.54 -0.19 6.64
N ASP A 148 -0.79 0.81 5.80
CA ASP A 148 -1.14 2.16 6.23
C ASP A 148 -2.66 2.34 6.16
N SER A 149 -3.28 2.61 7.32
CA SER A 149 -4.72 2.83 7.43
C SER A 149 -5.00 4.33 7.32
N THR A 150 -5.44 4.74 6.13
CA THR A 150 -5.76 6.13 5.78
C THR A 150 -7.27 6.34 5.63
N GLU A 151 -7.69 7.56 5.34
CA GLU A 151 -9.08 7.86 4.95
C GLU A 151 -9.45 7.20 3.61
N ASP A 152 -8.45 6.93 2.76
CA ASP A 152 -8.58 6.29 1.45
C ASP A 152 -8.58 4.76 1.50
N GLY A 153 -8.42 4.17 2.69
CA GLY A 153 -8.42 2.73 2.95
C GLY A 153 -7.16 2.22 3.63
N ASP A 154 -7.05 0.90 3.70
CA ASP A 154 -5.87 0.19 4.20
C ASP A 154 -4.95 -0.09 3.01
N LEU A 155 -3.84 0.64 2.89
CA LEU A 155 -2.99 0.66 1.70
C LEU A 155 -1.59 0.10 1.95
N VAL A 156 -1.02 -0.49 0.92
CA VAL A 156 0.41 -0.81 0.81
C VAL A 156 0.97 -0.11 -0.42
N THR A 157 2.00 0.71 -0.24
CA THR A 157 2.54 1.57 -1.29
C THR A 157 3.91 1.12 -1.80
N VAL A 158 4.11 1.21 -3.10
CA VAL A 158 5.40 1.07 -3.77
C VAL A 158 5.71 2.35 -4.56
N TYR A 159 6.89 2.93 -4.33
CA TYR A 159 7.40 4.06 -5.12
C TYR A 159 8.53 3.63 -6.05
N LYS A 160 8.43 4.00 -7.33
CA LYS A 160 9.48 3.78 -8.33
C LYS A 160 9.88 5.06 -9.05
N PRO A 161 11.19 5.24 -9.35
CA PRO A 161 11.64 6.40 -10.13
C PRO A 161 11.18 6.28 -11.58
N VAL A 162 10.67 7.36 -12.16
CA VAL A 162 10.41 7.49 -13.60
C VAL A 162 11.58 8.24 -14.24
N LEU A 163 12.18 7.66 -15.27
CA LEU A 163 13.38 8.21 -15.93
C LEU A 163 13.01 8.92 -17.22
N ASP A 164 13.67 10.05 -17.47
CA ASP A 164 13.62 10.74 -18.76
C ASP A 164 14.51 10.08 -19.82
N SER A 165 14.48 10.59 -21.05
CA SER A 165 15.30 10.12 -22.17
C SER A 165 16.81 10.24 -21.93
N GLU A 166 17.24 11.07 -20.97
CA GLU A 166 18.65 11.22 -20.56
C GLU A 166 19.03 10.33 -19.37
N GLY A 167 18.09 9.49 -18.88
CA GLY A 167 18.29 8.58 -17.73
C GLY A 167 18.27 9.28 -16.37
N ARG A 168 17.75 10.49 -16.27
CA ARG A 168 17.57 11.21 -15.01
C ARG A 168 16.16 10.96 -14.46
N VAL A 169 16.03 10.92 -13.14
CA VAL A 169 14.72 10.82 -12.50
C VAL A 169 13.93 12.11 -12.76
N SER A 170 12.81 11.98 -13.45
CA SER A 170 11.89 13.09 -13.74
C SER A 170 10.73 13.16 -12.72
N ALA A 171 10.34 12.02 -12.18
CA ALA A 171 9.27 11.90 -11.20
C ALA A 171 9.40 10.58 -10.41
N ILE A 172 8.55 10.41 -9.41
CA ILE A 172 8.26 9.13 -8.77
C ILE A 172 6.90 8.65 -9.26
N LEU A 173 6.75 7.35 -9.51
CA LEU A 173 5.48 6.67 -9.69
C LEU A 173 5.10 5.99 -8.37
N GLY A 174 3.95 6.34 -7.81
CA GLY A 174 3.31 5.66 -6.68
C GLY A 174 2.26 4.66 -7.17
N CYS A 175 2.26 3.48 -6.56
CA CYS A 175 1.24 2.45 -6.74
C CYS A 175 0.78 1.97 -5.38
N ASP A 176 -0.52 2.13 -5.09
CA ASP A 176 -1.14 1.74 -3.84
C ASP A 176 -2.03 0.51 -4.07
N TYR A 177 -1.78 -0.53 -3.29
CA TYR A 177 -2.58 -1.75 -3.25
C TYR A 177 -3.57 -1.68 -2.10
N ASP A 178 -4.84 -2.01 -2.37
CA ASP A 178 -5.88 -2.08 -1.34
C ASP A 178 -5.76 -3.37 -0.52
N ALA A 179 -5.35 -3.23 0.73
CA ALA A 179 -5.24 -4.30 1.71
C ALA A 179 -6.48 -4.43 2.63
N SER A 180 -7.59 -3.74 2.35
CA SER A 180 -8.77 -3.68 3.22
C SER A 180 -9.38 -5.06 3.48
N HIS A 181 -9.36 -5.97 2.49
CA HIS A 181 -9.87 -7.35 2.70
C HIS A 181 -9.02 -8.16 3.68
N VAL A 182 -7.75 -7.80 3.87
CA VAL A 182 -6.89 -8.39 4.91
C VAL A 182 -7.40 -8.04 6.29
N VAL A 183 -7.70 -6.77 6.49
CA VAL A 183 -8.14 -6.21 7.77
C VAL A 183 -9.56 -6.68 8.11
N TYR A 184 -10.45 -6.85 7.09
CA TYR A 184 -11.81 -7.34 7.29
C TYR A 184 -11.89 -8.81 7.70
N GLU A 185 -11.00 -9.68 7.25
CA GLU A 185 -10.97 -11.09 7.68
C GLU A 185 -10.34 -11.26 9.07
N LEU A 186 -9.75 -10.21 9.63
CA LEU A 186 -9.06 -10.21 10.91
C LEU A 186 -9.92 -9.67 12.06
N ASN A 187 -11.10 -9.05 11.80
CA ASN A 187 -12.06 -8.52 12.77
C ASN A 187 -13.32 -9.37 12.85
#